data_9438ab99619f8e59592a2b8ceb20dd60
#
_entry.id   9438ab99619f8e59592a2b8ceb20dd60
#
_cell.length_a   1.000
_cell.length_b   1.000
_cell.length_c   1.000
_cell.angle_alpha   90.00
_cell.angle_beta   90.00
_cell.angle_gamma   90.00
#
_symmetry.space_group_name_H-M   'P 1'
#
loop_
_entity.id
_entity.type
_entity.pdbx_description
1 polymer ?
#
loop_
_entity_poly.entity_id
_entity_poly.type
_entity_poly.pdbx_seq_one_letter_code
_entity_poly.pdbx_strand_id
1 'polypeptide(L)'
;MTTFIDLDPDTLTFAEVVDVARNDVKVSLSEATLARVNKYREAIDALAQAEKPVYGVSTGFGALAQRHIPAELRTQLQKSLIRSHAAGVGEPVEREVVRALMLLRARTLATGRAGVRAEVLQTYVDLLNAGITPVVHEYGSLGCSGDLAPLSACALVVMGEGVAEGPDGVAGPADEILAAAGITPVTLAEKEGLALVNGTDGMLGMLIMALTDLENLLTAVDVSAAMSIEGLFGTDAVFAPELHYALRPHDGQAASAANMLASLKDSGITASHRDSTHLVQDAYSMRCAPQVNGAARDAVAFATGVAERELRAAIDNPVVLTNGMVSSNGNFHGAPLAHALDFLAIVAADVASMSERRTDRMMDVARNQNLTPFLADDAGVDSGLMIAHYTQAAMVSEAKRGATPASVDSIPSSAMQEDHVSMGWSAARKLRKVIDNLASVVGIELYAASRACDMRDAAPAPVTGAVIAAIRETVPGPGPDRFLSPELAETIAKVKDGSLIAAAEAVAPLTHTVTAAAGTWQPEDGGPAVNDPEFTALGNLEAAAEASGTSAATTHQD
;
A
#
# COMPACT_ATOMS: atom_id res chain seq x y z
N MET A 1 26.46 -3.67 -14.36
CA MET A 1 27.09 -3.17 -13.12
C MET A 1 26.06 -3.36 -12.03
N THR A 2 26.39 -4.03 -10.95
CA THR A 2 25.46 -4.14 -9.81
C THR A 2 25.30 -2.74 -9.22
N THR A 3 24.10 -2.19 -9.27
CA THR A 3 23.80 -0.89 -8.68
C THR A 3 23.70 -1.08 -7.18
N PHE A 4 24.49 -0.35 -6.40
CA PHE A 4 24.40 -0.33 -4.95
C PHE A 4 23.67 0.93 -4.50
N ILE A 5 22.79 0.77 -3.51
CA ILE A 5 22.19 1.89 -2.78
C ILE A 5 23.11 2.20 -1.60
N ASP A 6 23.61 3.44 -1.52
CA ASP A 6 24.33 3.91 -0.33
C ASP A 6 23.33 4.19 0.78
N LEU A 7 23.44 3.47 1.90
CA LEU A 7 22.53 3.60 3.03
C LEU A 7 22.85 4.88 3.82
N ASP A 8 22.39 6.00 3.29
CA ASP A 8 22.40 7.27 4.01
C ASP A 8 21.03 7.48 4.69
N PRO A 9 20.98 7.61 6.03
CA PRO A 9 19.73 7.79 6.76
C PRO A 9 18.96 9.07 6.41
N ASP A 10 19.59 10.04 5.79
CA ASP A 10 18.98 11.33 5.48
C ASP A 10 18.40 11.40 4.06
N THR A 11 18.81 10.50 3.15
CA THR A 11 18.43 10.54 1.73
C THR A 11 17.66 9.32 1.22
N LEU A 12 17.62 8.20 1.97
CA LEU A 12 16.91 6.98 1.56
C LEU A 12 15.47 7.30 1.14
N THR A 13 15.04 6.77 0.00
CA THR A 13 13.73 6.97 -0.62
C THR A 13 12.85 5.73 -0.53
N PHE A 14 11.53 5.87 -0.74
CA PHE A 14 10.61 4.73 -0.80
C PHE A 14 10.96 3.78 -1.94
N ALA A 15 11.33 4.33 -3.12
CA ALA A 15 11.73 3.50 -4.26
C ALA A 15 12.93 2.62 -3.92
N GLU A 16 13.94 3.15 -3.24
CA GLU A 16 15.10 2.37 -2.80
C GLU A 16 14.74 1.32 -1.75
N VAL A 17 13.80 1.61 -0.84
CA VAL A 17 13.28 0.59 0.10
C VAL A 17 12.59 -0.55 -0.66
N VAL A 18 11.77 -0.24 -1.65
CA VAL A 18 11.10 -1.22 -2.50
C VAL A 18 12.11 -2.02 -3.32
N ASP A 19 13.11 -1.39 -3.90
CA ASP A 19 14.15 -2.04 -4.70
C ASP A 19 14.98 -3.05 -3.89
N VAL A 20 15.36 -2.70 -2.67
CA VAL A 20 16.06 -3.65 -1.78
C VAL A 20 15.14 -4.78 -1.36
N ALA A 21 13.87 -4.49 -1.09
CA ALA A 21 12.92 -5.46 -0.58
C ALA A 21 12.44 -6.47 -1.64
N ARG A 22 12.09 -5.98 -2.84
CA ARG A 22 11.50 -6.78 -3.93
C ARG A 22 12.52 -7.23 -4.98
N ASN A 23 13.50 -6.37 -5.29
CA ASN A 23 14.41 -6.57 -6.43
C ASN A 23 15.82 -6.98 -6.01
N ASP A 24 16.06 -7.21 -4.71
CA ASP A 24 17.37 -7.62 -4.15
C ASP A 24 18.54 -6.68 -4.51
N VAL A 25 18.23 -5.40 -4.72
CA VAL A 25 19.26 -4.39 -4.96
C VAL A 25 20.19 -4.34 -3.73
N LYS A 26 21.50 -4.28 -4.00
CA LYS A 26 22.53 -4.37 -2.96
C LYS A 26 22.68 -3.03 -2.24
N VAL A 27 23.09 -3.12 -0.98
CA VAL A 27 23.27 -1.97 -0.09
C VAL A 27 24.74 -1.79 0.24
N SER A 28 25.21 -0.56 0.31
CA SER A 28 26.57 -0.19 0.75
C SER A 28 26.52 0.79 1.92
N LEU A 29 27.61 0.85 2.69
CA LEU A 29 27.81 1.79 3.77
C LEU A 29 29.00 2.69 3.44
N SER A 30 28.77 4.00 3.45
CA SER A 30 29.86 4.96 3.26
C SER A 30 30.75 5.06 4.52
N GLU A 31 32.00 5.50 4.33
CA GLU A 31 32.90 5.78 5.45
C GLU A 31 32.31 6.85 6.40
N ALA A 32 31.57 7.81 5.87
CA ALA A 32 30.88 8.84 6.65
C ALA A 32 29.80 8.25 7.57
N THR A 33 29.01 7.30 7.06
CA THR A 33 28.01 6.57 7.85
C THR A 33 28.67 5.77 8.97
N LEU A 34 29.74 5.02 8.66
CA LEU A 34 30.47 4.23 9.67
C LEU A 34 31.13 5.13 10.73
N ALA A 35 31.71 6.26 10.33
CA ALA A 35 32.28 7.22 11.27
C ALA A 35 31.21 7.84 12.18
N ARG A 36 30.01 8.13 11.65
CA ARG A 36 28.86 8.61 12.42
C ARG A 36 28.45 7.58 13.49
N VAL A 37 28.30 6.32 13.12
CA VAL A 37 27.94 5.23 14.04
C VAL A 37 28.95 5.10 15.15
N ASN A 38 30.24 5.04 14.82
CA ASN A 38 31.33 4.92 15.81
C ASN A 38 31.37 6.10 16.78
N LYS A 39 31.17 7.34 16.29
CA LYS A 39 31.12 8.53 17.13
C LYS A 39 30.08 8.45 18.24
N TYR A 40 28.87 7.96 17.94
CA TYR A 40 27.80 7.82 18.95
C TYR A 40 28.01 6.58 19.83
N ARG A 41 28.67 5.55 19.35
CA ARG A 41 29.07 4.38 20.16
C ARG A 41 30.00 4.76 21.31
N GLU A 42 30.92 5.67 21.12
CA GLU A 42 31.83 6.18 22.17
C GLU A 42 31.09 6.65 23.43
N ALA A 43 29.90 7.25 23.27
CA ALA A 43 29.09 7.67 24.40
C ALA A 43 28.54 6.47 25.21
N ILE A 44 28.16 5.39 24.53
CA ILE A 44 27.69 4.16 25.20
C ILE A 44 28.86 3.47 25.93
N ASP A 45 30.02 3.39 25.30
CA ASP A 45 31.22 2.76 25.90
C ASP A 45 31.66 3.51 27.16
N ALA A 46 31.60 4.85 27.13
CA ALA A 46 31.88 5.68 28.33
C ALA A 46 30.87 5.43 29.46
N LEU A 47 29.56 5.32 29.12
CA LEU A 47 28.49 5.07 30.08
C LEU A 47 28.53 3.63 30.62
N ALA A 48 28.99 2.66 29.85
CA ALA A 48 29.16 1.28 30.29
C ALA A 48 30.22 1.16 31.42
N GLN A 49 31.18 2.08 31.47
CA GLN A 49 32.20 2.15 32.51
C GLN A 49 31.79 3.03 33.71
N ALA A 50 30.65 3.74 33.63
CA ALA A 50 30.20 4.65 34.68
C ALA A 50 29.66 3.88 35.89
N GLU A 51 29.94 4.40 37.11
CA GLU A 51 29.41 3.82 38.36
C GLU A 51 27.88 3.97 38.48
N LYS A 52 27.32 5.03 37.91
CA LYS A 52 25.88 5.31 37.98
C LYS A 52 25.12 4.46 36.99
N PRO A 53 24.07 3.73 37.41
CA PRO A 53 23.24 2.92 36.51
C PRO A 53 22.58 3.78 35.41
N VAL A 54 22.64 3.27 34.17
CA VAL A 54 22.01 3.89 32.99
C VAL A 54 21.05 2.89 32.34
N TYR A 55 19.80 3.32 32.15
CA TYR A 55 18.76 2.47 31.52
C TYR A 55 19.22 1.93 30.17
N GLY A 56 19.04 0.63 29.97
CA GLY A 56 19.39 -0.06 28.73
C GLY A 56 20.88 -0.29 28.49
N VAL A 57 21.77 0.27 29.31
CA VAL A 57 23.24 0.07 29.24
C VAL A 57 23.72 -0.82 30.37
N SER A 58 23.37 -0.49 31.63
CA SER A 58 23.81 -1.22 32.82
C SER A 58 22.67 -1.66 33.76
N THR A 59 21.41 -1.58 33.28
CA THR A 59 20.22 -2.05 34.00
C THR A 59 19.46 -3.11 33.20
N GLY A 60 18.48 -3.77 33.84
CA GLY A 60 17.45 -4.53 33.14
C GLY A 60 16.53 -3.62 32.30
N PHE A 61 15.49 -4.20 31.67
CA PHE A 61 14.61 -3.52 30.72
C PHE A 61 13.15 -3.51 31.20
N GLY A 62 12.36 -2.55 30.71
CA GLY A 62 10.92 -2.41 30.98
C GLY A 62 10.63 -2.42 32.48
N ALA A 63 9.72 -3.27 32.95
CA ALA A 63 9.38 -3.44 34.34
C ALA A 63 10.56 -3.90 35.24
N LEU A 64 11.65 -4.45 34.65
CA LEU A 64 12.86 -4.92 35.33
C LEU A 64 13.98 -3.87 35.35
N ALA A 65 13.75 -2.64 34.92
CA ALA A 65 14.75 -1.58 34.78
C ALA A 65 15.46 -1.17 36.10
N GLN A 66 14.89 -1.50 37.24
CA GLN A 66 15.43 -1.13 38.57
C GLN A 66 16.64 -1.97 38.99
N ARG A 67 16.91 -3.11 38.32
CA ARG A 67 18.02 -3.99 38.65
C ARG A 67 19.30 -3.53 37.95
N HIS A 68 20.34 -3.20 38.71
CA HIS A 68 21.70 -3.02 38.18
C HIS A 68 22.30 -4.36 37.77
N ILE A 69 22.93 -4.43 36.60
CA ILE A 69 23.53 -5.64 36.02
C ILE A 69 25.07 -5.52 36.06
N PRO A 70 25.75 -6.41 36.74
CA PRO A 70 27.20 -6.47 36.75
C PRO A 70 27.80 -6.63 35.35
N ALA A 71 29.00 -6.11 35.12
CA ALA A 71 29.61 -6.05 33.78
C ALA A 71 29.73 -7.46 33.14
N GLU A 72 30.07 -8.46 33.90
CA GLU A 72 30.24 -9.85 33.46
C GLU A 72 28.93 -10.50 32.97
N LEU A 73 27.76 -9.97 33.32
CA LEU A 73 26.44 -10.46 32.91
C LEU A 73 25.80 -9.67 31.76
N ARG A 74 26.41 -8.57 31.32
CA ARG A 74 25.78 -7.67 30.33
C ARG A 74 25.65 -8.29 28.95
N THR A 75 26.66 -9.05 28.49
CA THR A 75 26.56 -9.83 27.23
C THR A 75 25.44 -10.87 27.32
N GLN A 76 25.35 -11.57 28.46
CA GLN A 76 24.25 -12.53 28.67
C GLN A 76 22.89 -11.82 28.69
N LEU A 77 22.81 -10.64 29.27
CA LEU A 77 21.58 -9.81 29.27
C LEU A 77 21.09 -9.51 27.84
N GLN A 78 22.01 -9.08 26.92
CA GLN A 78 21.64 -8.81 25.55
C GLN A 78 21.10 -10.06 24.85
N LYS A 79 21.79 -11.21 25.00
CA LYS A 79 21.34 -12.50 24.44
C LYS A 79 19.97 -12.91 25.00
N SER A 80 19.80 -12.80 26.30
CA SER A 80 18.55 -13.18 26.97
C SER A 80 17.38 -12.30 26.53
N LEU A 81 17.61 -11.00 26.31
CA LEU A 81 16.60 -10.08 25.78
C LEU A 81 16.13 -10.58 24.41
N ILE A 82 17.03 -10.73 23.44
CA ILE A 82 16.68 -11.13 22.08
C ILE A 82 15.94 -12.47 22.08
N ARG A 83 16.48 -13.49 22.77
CA ARG A 83 15.87 -14.82 22.85
C ARG A 83 14.45 -14.81 23.43
N SER A 84 14.23 -14.02 24.48
CA SER A 84 12.92 -13.94 25.14
C SER A 84 11.90 -13.12 24.36
N HIS A 85 12.34 -12.17 23.52
CA HIS A 85 11.49 -11.32 22.71
C HIS A 85 11.20 -11.88 21.31
N ALA A 86 12.00 -12.83 20.83
CA ALA A 86 11.72 -13.57 19.60
C ALA A 86 10.65 -14.64 19.83
N ALA A 87 9.46 -14.20 20.21
CA ALA A 87 8.33 -15.03 20.66
C ALA A 87 7.13 -14.99 19.67
N GLY A 88 7.38 -14.60 18.42
CA GLY A 88 6.35 -14.55 17.38
C GLY A 88 5.85 -15.93 16.99
N VAL A 89 4.56 -16.01 16.62
CA VAL A 89 3.90 -17.24 16.14
C VAL A 89 2.95 -16.91 14.98
N GLY A 90 2.39 -17.91 14.34
CA GLY A 90 1.52 -17.79 13.17
C GLY A 90 2.29 -18.06 11.88
N GLU A 91 1.71 -17.71 10.74
CA GLU A 91 2.33 -17.89 9.44
C GLU A 91 3.56 -16.97 9.28
N PRO A 92 4.53 -17.35 8.47
CA PRO A 92 5.61 -16.46 8.09
C PRO A 92 5.11 -15.20 7.38
N VAL A 93 5.74 -14.08 7.70
CA VAL A 93 5.50 -12.80 7.03
C VAL A 93 6.24 -12.79 5.68
N GLU A 94 5.69 -12.10 4.69
CA GLU A 94 6.23 -12.06 3.33
C GLU A 94 7.68 -11.56 3.31
N ARG A 95 8.51 -12.19 2.48
CA ARG A 95 9.94 -11.88 2.34
C ARG A 95 10.20 -10.39 2.12
N GLU A 96 9.43 -9.73 1.26
CA GLU A 96 9.59 -8.29 0.97
C GLU A 96 9.40 -7.42 2.23
N VAL A 97 8.44 -7.78 3.10
CA VAL A 97 8.19 -7.06 4.36
C VAL A 97 9.37 -7.21 5.32
N VAL A 98 9.90 -8.44 5.45
CA VAL A 98 11.04 -8.69 6.34
C VAL A 98 12.30 -7.97 5.85
N ARG A 99 12.56 -7.97 4.55
CA ARG A 99 13.69 -7.26 3.96
C ARG A 99 13.57 -5.73 4.11
N ALA A 100 12.36 -5.18 3.94
CA ALA A 100 12.09 -3.78 4.22
C ALA A 100 12.33 -3.45 5.71
N LEU A 101 11.82 -4.27 6.61
CA LEU A 101 12.07 -4.15 8.06
C LEU A 101 13.57 -4.14 8.38
N MET A 102 14.35 -5.08 7.80
CA MET A 102 15.81 -5.15 7.99
C MET A 102 16.52 -3.89 7.50
N LEU A 103 16.17 -3.42 6.29
CA LEU A 103 16.76 -2.20 5.72
C LEU A 103 16.45 -0.96 6.57
N LEU A 104 15.20 -0.83 7.01
CA LEU A 104 14.74 0.30 7.84
C LEU A 104 15.39 0.28 9.22
N ARG A 105 15.57 -0.92 9.83
CA ARG A 105 16.38 -1.05 11.06
C ARG A 105 17.83 -0.66 10.81
N ALA A 106 18.45 -1.16 9.75
CA ALA A 106 19.82 -0.78 9.37
C ALA A 106 19.93 0.74 9.15
N ARG A 107 18.96 1.36 8.48
CA ARG A 107 18.87 2.81 8.30
C ARG A 107 18.81 3.56 9.64
N THR A 108 18.02 3.08 10.59
CA THR A 108 17.94 3.68 11.93
C THR A 108 19.27 3.55 12.67
N LEU A 109 19.93 2.39 12.59
CA LEU A 109 21.27 2.18 13.16
C LEU A 109 22.31 3.10 12.51
N ALA A 110 22.22 3.35 11.20
CA ALA A 110 23.11 4.24 10.45
C ALA A 110 23.04 5.71 10.89
N THR A 111 21.97 6.13 11.59
CA THR A 111 21.93 7.45 12.24
C THR A 111 22.95 7.59 13.37
N GLY A 112 23.45 6.48 13.90
CA GLY A 112 24.31 6.40 15.08
C GLY A 112 23.56 6.53 16.41
N ARG A 113 22.32 7.05 16.41
CA ARG A 113 21.56 7.39 17.63
C ARG A 113 21.26 6.20 18.53
N ALA A 114 21.27 4.99 17.99
CA ALA A 114 21.09 3.76 18.74
C ALA A 114 22.34 3.35 19.55
N GLY A 115 23.52 3.88 19.21
CA GLY A 115 24.78 3.64 19.90
C GLY A 115 25.31 2.21 19.79
N VAL A 116 25.06 1.56 18.65
CA VAL A 116 25.62 0.23 18.33
C VAL A 116 27.01 0.34 17.74
N ARG A 117 27.78 -0.76 17.75
CA ARG A 117 29.04 -0.85 17.00
C ARG A 117 28.76 -0.96 15.49
N ALA A 118 29.71 -0.46 14.68
CA ALA A 118 29.61 -0.52 13.22
C ALA A 118 29.46 -1.96 12.68
N GLU A 119 30.04 -2.95 13.33
CA GLU A 119 29.92 -4.37 12.93
C GLU A 119 28.48 -4.90 12.98
N VAL A 120 27.65 -4.41 13.90
CA VAL A 120 26.23 -4.79 13.99
C VAL A 120 25.47 -4.27 12.76
N LEU A 121 25.70 -3.02 12.39
CA LEU A 121 25.12 -2.44 11.17
C LEU A 121 25.62 -3.16 9.91
N GLN A 122 26.91 -3.43 9.83
CA GLN A 122 27.52 -4.13 8.69
C GLN A 122 26.88 -5.52 8.51
N THR A 123 26.67 -6.27 9.60
CA THR A 123 26.05 -7.60 9.53
C THR A 123 24.64 -7.53 8.98
N TYR A 124 23.80 -6.53 9.32
CA TYR A 124 22.49 -6.33 8.69
C TYR A 124 22.60 -6.13 7.18
N VAL A 125 23.56 -5.31 6.73
CA VAL A 125 23.81 -5.07 5.31
C VAL A 125 24.32 -6.34 4.61
N ASP A 126 25.21 -7.09 5.25
CA ASP A 126 25.73 -8.35 4.72
C ASP A 126 24.62 -9.40 4.55
N LEU A 127 23.69 -9.52 5.51
CA LEU A 127 22.51 -10.39 5.40
C LEU A 127 21.63 -9.99 4.21
N LEU A 128 21.27 -8.71 4.08
CA LEU A 128 20.51 -8.19 2.93
C LEU A 128 21.21 -8.51 1.62
N ASN A 129 22.52 -8.27 1.56
CA ASN A 129 23.33 -8.47 0.36
C ASN A 129 23.52 -9.95 0.01
N ALA A 130 23.53 -10.83 0.99
CA ALA A 130 23.57 -12.27 0.77
C ALA A 130 22.20 -12.88 0.41
N GLY A 131 21.12 -12.08 0.42
CA GLY A 131 19.76 -12.57 0.17
C GLY A 131 19.18 -13.38 1.33
N ILE A 132 19.81 -13.32 2.51
CA ILE A 132 19.37 -14.03 3.73
C ILE A 132 18.23 -13.24 4.37
N THR A 133 17.12 -13.92 4.63
CA THR A 133 15.91 -13.30 5.19
C THR A 133 15.50 -14.06 6.47
N PRO A 134 15.50 -13.43 7.65
CA PRO A 134 15.00 -14.03 8.88
C PRO A 134 13.54 -14.47 8.74
N VAL A 135 13.19 -15.61 9.35
CA VAL A 135 11.78 -16.03 9.44
C VAL A 135 11.12 -15.24 10.56
N VAL A 136 10.22 -14.35 10.17
CA VAL A 136 9.40 -13.51 11.05
C VAL A 136 7.97 -13.99 11.01
N HIS A 137 7.30 -14.09 12.16
CA HIS A 137 5.93 -14.58 12.26
C HIS A 137 4.91 -13.45 12.38
N GLU A 138 3.69 -13.75 11.98
CA GLU A 138 2.55 -12.83 11.88
C GLU A 138 2.17 -12.17 13.22
N TYR A 139 2.19 -12.91 14.33
CA TYR A 139 1.81 -12.42 15.65
C TYR A 139 3.03 -12.24 16.54
N GLY A 140 3.09 -11.12 17.27
CA GLY A 140 4.17 -10.83 18.22
C GLY A 140 4.48 -9.35 18.40
N SER A 141 3.87 -8.45 17.61
CA SER A 141 3.99 -7.01 17.80
C SER A 141 2.63 -6.40 18.14
N LEU A 142 2.60 -5.55 19.18
CA LEU A 142 1.48 -4.67 19.52
C LEU A 142 1.71 -3.22 19.04
N GLY A 143 2.88 -2.94 18.46
CA GLY A 143 3.24 -1.61 17.97
C GLY A 143 3.43 -0.55 19.06
N CYS A 144 3.66 -0.94 20.30
CA CYS A 144 3.80 -0.03 21.44
C CYS A 144 5.25 0.36 21.72
N SER A 145 6.14 -0.61 21.92
CA SER A 145 7.60 -0.42 21.99
C SER A 145 8.26 -0.65 20.61
N GLY A 146 7.50 -0.42 19.54
CA GLY A 146 7.83 -0.83 18.20
C GLY A 146 7.50 -2.31 17.94
N ASP A 147 8.16 -2.88 16.95
CA ASP A 147 7.92 -4.25 16.43
C ASP A 147 8.82 -5.27 17.12
N LEU A 148 8.65 -5.43 18.46
CA LEU A 148 9.58 -6.17 19.33
C LEU A 148 9.90 -7.59 18.83
N ALA A 149 8.90 -8.46 18.67
CA ALA A 149 9.13 -9.84 18.28
C ALA A 149 9.63 -9.98 16.82
N PRO A 150 9.10 -9.26 15.82
CA PRO A 150 9.65 -9.22 14.48
C PRO A 150 11.12 -8.81 14.41
N LEU A 151 11.48 -7.72 15.07
CA LEU A 151 12.86 -7.24 15.15
C LEU A 151 13.76 -8.20 15.91
N SER A 152 13.24 -8.86 16.97
CA SER A 152 14.00 -9.86 17.72
C SER A 152 14.29 -11.12 16.91
N ALA A 153 13.38 -11.54 16.03
CA ALA A 153 13.63 -12.63 15.09
C ALA A 153 14.79 -12.27 14.13
N CYS A 154 14.85 -11.04 13.64
CA CYS A 154 15.97 -10.54 12.84
C CYS A 154 17.28 -10.51 13.66
N ALA A 155 17.21 -10.02 14.90
CA ALA A 155 18.37 -9.94 15.79
C ALA A 155 18.93 -11.32 16.18
N LEU A 156 18.08 -12.37 16.28
CA LEU A 156 18.55 -13.74 16.46
C LEU A 156 19.47 -14.17 15.31
N VAL A 157 19.07 -13.89 14.07
CA VAL A 157 19.87 -14.25 12.88
C VAL A 157 21.20 -13.48 12.88
N VAL A 158 21.22 -12.21 13.27
CA VAL A 158 22.47 -11.45 13.46
C VAL A 158 23.40 -12.12 14.49
N MET A 159 22.84 -12.76 15.52
CA MET A 159 23.59 -13.53 16.53
C MET A 159 23.94 -14.95 16.09
N GLY A 160 23.54 -15.41 14.91
CA GLY A 160 23.70 -16.77 14.42
C GLY A 160 22.75 -17.77 15.08
N GLU A 161 21.59 -17.31 15.55
CA GLU A 161 20.56 -18.14 16.18
C GLU A 161 19.23 -18.02 15.41
N GLY A 162 18.27 -18.89 15.71
CA GLY A 162 16.94 -18.86 15.07
C GLY A 162 16.92 -19.49 13.68
N VAL A 163 15.98 -19.03 12.85
CA VAL A 163 15.72 -19.57 11.50
C VAL A 163 15.77 -18.45 10.47
N ALA A 164 16.41 -18.71 9.35
CA ALA A 164 16.42 -17.80 8.20
C ALA A 164 16.15 -18.57 6.91
N GLU A 165 15.71 -17.86 5.87
CA GLU A 165 15.69 -18.35 4.49
C GLU A 165 16.99 -17.91 3.80
N GLY A 166 17.63 -18.85 3.10
CA GLY A 166 18.77 -18.57 2.25
C GLY A 166 18.36 -17.90 0.93
N PRO A 167 19.32 -17.56 0.06
CA PRO A 167 19.04 -16.95 -1.26
C PRO A 167 18.25 -17.86 -2.20
N ASP A 168 18.17 -19.16 -1.90
CA ASP A 168 17.37 -20.16 -2.60
C ASP A 168 15.92 -20.26 -2.09
N GLY A 169 15.55 -19.47 -1.08
CA GLY A 169 14.23 -19.49 -0.44
C GLY A 169 14.02 -20.68 0.51
N VAL A 170 15.07 -21.43 0.83
CA VAL A 170 14.99 -22.57 1.75
C VAL A 170 15.26 -22.10 3.18
N ALA A 171 14.32 -22.39 4.09
CA ALA A 171 14.48 -22.08 5.51
C ALA A 171 15.33 -23.14 6.23
N GLY A 172 16.21 -22.66 7.12
CA GLY A 172 17.09 -23.51 7.92
C GLY A 172 17.67 -22.79 9.15
N PRO A 173 18.51 -23.50 9.95
CA PRO A 173 19.22 -22.89 11.08
C PRO A 173 20.08 -21.71 10.62
N ALA A 174 20.00 -20.59 11.34
CA ALA A 174 20.70 -19.36 10.94
C ALA A 174 22.23 -19.53 10.93
N ASP A 175 22.81 -20.26 11.88
CA ASP A 175 24.25 -20.51 11.94
C ASP A 175 24.77 -21.24 10.70
N GLU A 176 24.05 -22.24 10.18
CA GLU A 176 24.41 -22.98 8.97
C GLU A 176 24.33 -22.05 7.72
N ILE A 177 23.26 -21.25 7.60
CA ILE A 177 23.05 -20.33 6.47
C ILE A 177 24.11 -19.20 6.47
N LEU A 178 24.41 -18.61 7.64
CA LEU A 178 25.43 -17.59 7.77
C LEU A 178 26.84 -18.16 7.43
N ALA A 179 27.15 -19.35 7.93
CA ALA A 179 28.42 -20.02 7.63
C ALA A 179 28.59 -20.28 6.13
N ALA A 180 27.52 -20.72 5.45
CA ALA A 180 27.54 -20.93 4.00
C ALA A 180 27.77 -19.63 3.22
N ALA A 181 27.28 -18.48 3.74
CA ALA A 181 27.49 -17.15 3.17
C ALA A 181 28.80 -16.48 3.60
N GLY A 182 29.57 -17.10 4.50
CA GLY A 182 30.82 -16.51 5.04
C GLY A 182 30.59 -15.35 6.00
N ILE A 183 29.39 -15.22 6.59
CA ILE A 183 29.02 -14.16 7.53
C ILE A 183 29.28 -14.64 8.96
N THR A 184 30.04 -13.86 9.71
CA THR A 184 30.34 -14.18 11.13
C THR A 184 29.24 -13.59 12.03
N PRO A 185 28.59 -14.42 12.88
CA PRO A 185 27.62 -13.93 13.85
C PRO A 185 28.21 -12.91 14.84
N VAL A 186 27.39 -11.93 15.24
CA VAL A 186 27.81 -10.89 16.19
C VAL A 186 27.56 -11.32 17.63
N THR A 187 28.55 -11.16 18.49
CA THR A 187 28.35 -11.17 19.94
C THR A 187 27.96 -9.77 20.40
N LEU A 188 26.70 -9.61 20.85
CA LEU A 188 26.16 -8.30 21.23
C LEU A 188 26.84 -7.73 22.49
N ALA A 189 27.20 -6.47 22.45
CA ALA A 189 27.69 -5.66 23.56
C ALA A 189 26.56 -4.88 24.24
N GLU A 190 26.88 -4.09 25.26
CA GLU A 190 25.94 -3.26 26.00
C GLU A 190 25.08 -2.39 25.09
N LYS A 191 23.79 -2.28 25.37
CA LYS A 191 22.77 -1.55 24.62
C LYS A 191 22.34 -2.19 23.29
N GLU A 192 23.17 -3.04 22.65
CA GLU A 192 22.93 -3.50 21.27
C GLU A 192 21.68 -4.37 21.15
N GLY A 193 21.41 -5.24 22.14
CA GLY A 193 20.18 -6.03 22.14
C GLY A 193 18.93 -5.15 22.08
N LEU A 194 18.87 -4.13 22.93
CA LEU A 194 17.73 -3.21 22.96
C LEU A 194 17.65 -2.34 21.69
N ALA A 195 18.80 -1.88 21.18
CA ALA A 195 18.89 -1.12 19.94
C ALA A 195 18.40 -1.87 18.69
N LEU A 196 18.40 -3.20 18.73
CA LEU A 196 17.95 -4.03 17.63
C LEU A 196 16.43 -4.28 17.61
N VAL A 197 15.71 -3.99 18.71
CA VAL A 197 14.30 -4.38 18.85
C VAL A 197 13.32 -3.23 19.05
N ASN A 198 13.79 -2.03 19.41
CA ASN A 198 12.93 -0.86 19.65
C ASN A 198 12.78 -0.01 18.39
N GLY A 199 11.75 -0.26 17.58
CA GLY A 199 11.48 0.55 16.40
C GLY A 199 10.23 0.13 15.67
N THR A 200 9.75 1.03 14.80
CA THR A 200 8.53 0.90 14.00
C THR A 200 8.81 0.39 12.59
N ASP A 201 9.95 -0.24 12.38
CA ASP A 201 10.52 -0.53 11.07
C ASP A 201 9.67 -1.49 10.22
N GLY A 202 9.03 -2.46 10.85
CA GLY A 202 8.14 -3.39 10.14
C GLY A 202 6.81 -2.75 9.74
N MET A 203 6.21 -1.96 10.64
CA MET A 203 5.00 -1.17 10.33
C MET A 203 5.28 -0.18 9.21
N LEU A 204 6.41 0.52 9.24
CA LEU A 204 6.82 1.45 8.19
C LEU A 204 7.10 0.71 6.87
N GLY A 205 7.78 -0.42 6.91
CA GLY A 205 8.04 -1.25 5.72
C GLY A 205 6.74 -1.66 5.02
N MET A 206 5.77 -2.16 5.78
CA MET A 206 4.45 -2.51 5.25
C MET A 206 3.70 -1.30 4.71
N LEU A 207 3.81 -0.12 5.35
CA LEU A 207 3.19 1.11 4.85
C LEU A 207 3.81 1.55 3.52
N ILE A 208 5.13 1.56 3.38
CA ILE A 208 5.81 1.91 2.12
C ILE A 208 5.39 0.98 0.98
N MET A 209 5.37 -0.35 1.23
CA MET A 209 4.88 -1.32 0.24
C MET A 209 3.42 -1.06 -0.14
N ALA A 210 2.56 -0.80 0.85
CA ALA A 210 1.15 -0.51 0.63
C ALA A 210 0.93 0.76 -0.19
N LEU A 211 1.68 1.82 0.06
CA LEU A 211 1.62 3.07 -0.71
C LEU A 211 2.01 2.84 -2.17
N THR A 212 3.12 2.13 -2.41
CA THR A 212 3.58 1.80 -3.77
C THR A 212 2.54 0.96 -4.53
N ASP A 213 1.95 -0.04 -3.88
CA ASP A 213 0.94 -0.91 -4.50
C ASP A 213 -0.36 -0.13 -4.79
N LEU A 214 -0.79 0.75 -3.86
CA LEU A 214 -2.01 1.55 -4.03
C LEU A 214 -1.89 2.60 -5.13
N GLU A 215 -0.74 3.22 -5.34
CA GLU A 215 -0.54 4.19 -6.44
C GLU A 215 -0.83 3.55 -7.81
N ASN A 216 -0.25 2.37 -8.07
CA ASN A 216 -0.49 1.62 -9.29
C ASN A 216 -1.94 1.12 -9.37
N LEU A 217 -2.46 0.60 -8.26
CA LEU A 217 -3.79 -0.01 -8.22
C LEU A 217 -4.91 1.01 -8.38
N LEU A 218 -4.80 2.22 -7.82
CA LEU A 218 -5.78 3.28 -8.00
C LEU A 218 -5.80 3.80 -9.45
N THR A 219 -4.67 3.74 -10.16
CA THR A 219 -4.65 4.03 -11.60
C THR A 219 -5.36 2.93 -12.40
N ALA A 220 -5.16 1.66 -12.03
CA ALA A 220 -5.89 0.54 -12.62
C ALA A 220 -7.40 0.62 -12.35
N VAL A 221 -7.81 1.11 -11.18
CA VAL A 221 -9.21 1.36 -10.81
C VAL A 221 -9.86 2.41 -11.72
N ASP A 222 -9.16 3.51 -12.04
CA ASP A 222 -9.68 4.53 -12.94
C ASP A 222 -9.88 3.97 -14.36
N VAL A 223 -8.92 3.19 -14.85
CA VAL A 223 -9.00 2.54 -16.18
C VAL A 223 -10.11 1.47 -16.20
N SER A 224 -10.24 0.67 -15.14
CA SER A 224 -11.30 -0.36 -15.06
C SER A 224 -12.70 0.28 -15.03
N ALA A 225 -12.83 1.41 -14.33
CA ALA A 225 -14.08 2.18 -14.32
C ALA A 225 -14.40 2.73 -15.71
N ALA A 226 -13.42 3.27 -16.44
CA ALA A 226 -13.59 3.72 -17.81
C ALA A 226 -14.04 2.59 -18.76
N MET A 227 -13.41 1.41 -18.68
CA MET A 227 -13.81 0.22 -19.45
C MET A 227 -15.25 -0.22 -19.10
N SER A 228 -15.61 -0.18 -17.82
CA SER A 228 -16.98 -0.51 -17.37
C SER A 228 -18.00 0.50 -17.92
N ILE A 229 -17.64 1.79 -18.01
CA ILE A 229 -18.47 2.83 -18.60
C ILE A 229 -18.71 2.57 -20.09
N GLU A 230 -17.69 2.23 -20.86
CA GLU A 230 -17.86 1.82 -22.26
C GLU A 230 -18.78 0.60 -22.36
N GLY A 231 -18.47 -0.48 -21.62
CA GLY A 231 -19.28 -1.70 -21.65
C GLY A 231 -20.76 -1.49 -21.28
N LEU A 232 -21.07 -0.52 -20.44
CA LEU A 232 -22.41 -0.19 -19.95
C LEU A 232 -23.09 0.98 -20.68
N PHE A 233 -22.52 1.48 -21.78
CA PHE A 233 -23.02 2.66 -22.49
C PHE A 233 -23.20 3.90 -21.60
N GLY A 234 -22.21 4.15 -20.72
CA GLY A 234 -22.18 5.33 -19.89
C GLY A 234 -21.60 6.55 -20.61
N THR A 235 -21.66 7.72 -19.97
CA THR A 235 -21.18 8.98 -20.53
C THR A 235 -19.81 9.39 -19.97
N ASP A 236 -18.99 10.03 -20.80
CA ASP A 236 -17.73 10.68 -20.45
C ASP A 236 -17.91 12.13 -19.94
N ALA A 237 -19.07 12.75 -20.19
CA ALA A 237 -19.34 14.15 -19.88
C ALA A 237 -19.18 14.52 -18.41
N VAL A 238 -19.41 13.57 -17.50
CA VAL A 238 -19.30 13.78 -16.05
C VAL A 238 -17.86 13.87 -15.55
N PHE A 239 -16.86 13.64 -16.41
CA PHE A 239 -15.43 13.72 -16.07
C PHE A 239 -14.77 15.01 -16.58
N ALA A 240 -15.55 15.96 -17.07
CA ALA A 240 -15.04 17.25 -17.54
C ALA A 240 -14.27 17.99 -16.43
N PRO A 241 -13.07 18.56 -16.72
CA PRO A 241 -12.20 19.19 -15.72
C PRO A 241 -12.90 20.27 -14.89
N GLU A 242 -13.80 21.05 -15.51
CA GLU A 242 -14.55 22.10 -14.83
C GLU A 242 -15.38 21.57 -13.65
N LEU A 243 -15.96 20.38 -13.78
CA LEU A 243 -16.78 19.78 -12.73
C LEU A 243 -15.95 19.35 -11.50
N HIS A 244 -14.69 18.98 -11.71
CA HIS A 244 -13.87 18.36 -10.67
C HIS A 244 -12.98 19.37 -9.97
N TYR A 245 -12.20 20.17 -10.70
CA TYR A 245 -11.26 21.09 -10.05
C TYR A 245 -11.91 22.44 -9.72
N ALA A 246 -12.58 23.07 -10.69
CA ALA A 246 -13.15 24.41 -10.51
C ALA A 246 -14.31 24.45 -9.50
N LEU A 247 -15.17 23.43 -9.51
CA LEU A 247 -16.34 23.37 -8.63
C LEU A 247 -16.08 22.63 -7.32
N ARG A 248 -15.11 21.72 -7.29
CA ARG A 248 -14.77 20.93 -6.09
C ARG A 248 -13.29 20.59 -6.07
N PRO A 249 -12.43 21.45 -5.50
CA PRO A 249 -10.97 21.38 -5.61
C PRO A 249 -10.36 20.32 -4.67
N HIS A 250 -10.61 19.04 -4.93
CA HIS A 250 -9.90 17.90 -4.34
C HIS A 250 -8.92 17.34 -5.37
N ASP A 251 -7.64 17.34 -5.07
CA ASP A 251 -6.58 16.94 -5.99
C ASP A 251 -6.75 15.49 -6.47
N GLY A 252 -7.06 14.57 -5.56
CA GLY A 252 -7.31 13.17 -5.89
C GLY A 252 -8.51 12.98 -6.80
N GLN A 253 -9.61 13.71 -6.58
CA GLN A 253 -10.79 13.66 -7.43
C GLN A 253 -10.48 14.17 -8.84
N ALA A 254 -9.75 15.27 -8.96
CA ALA A 254 -9.35 15.84 -10.24
C ALA A 254 -8.44 14.89 -11.02
N ALA A 255 -7.46 14.27 -10.35
CA ALA A 255 -6.56 13.29 -10.96
C ALA A 255 -7.33 12.07 -11.48
N SER A 256 -8.25 11.51 -10.68
CA SER A 256 -9.05 10.35 -11.07
C SER A 256 -9.97 10.67 -12.26
N ALA A 257 -10.63 11.84 -12.24
CA ALA A 257 -11.47 12.29 -13.36
C ALA A 257 -10.65 12.48 -14.65
N ALA A 258 -9.45 13.06 -14.54
CA ALA A 258 -8.55 13.23 -15.69
C ALA A 258 -8.11 11.89 -16.28
N ASN A 259 -7.77 10.90 -15.43
CA ASN A 259 -7.43 9.54 -15.88
C ASN A 259 -8.60 8.89 -16.61
N MET A 260 -9.81 8.97 -16.07
CA MET A 260 -11.01 8.39 -16.67
C MET A 260 -11.34 9.07 -18.01
N LEU A 261 -11.25 10.42 -18.07
CA LEU A 261 -11.47 11.17 -19.31
C LEU A 261 -10.42 10.81 -20.38
N ALA A 262 -9.14 10.71 -20.01
CA ALA A 262 -8.07 10.29 -20.91
C ALA A 262 -8.30 8.87 -21.43
N SER A 263 -8.77 7.96 -20.57
CA SER A 263 -9.05 6.57 -20.91
C SER A 263 -10.25 6.41 -21.87
N LEU A 264 -11.22 7.32 -21.81
CA LEU A 264 -12.42 7.31 -22.66
C LEU A 264 -12.29 8.15 -23.94
N LYS A 265 -11.18 8.88 -24.07
CA LYS A 265 -10.97 9.76 -25.22
C LYS A 265 -11.01 8.98 -26.55
N ASP A 266 -11.74 9.50 -27.51
CA ASP A 266 -11.92 8.93 -28.85
C ASP A 266 -12.59 7.53 -28.84
N SER A 267 -13.39 7.22 -27.81
CA SER A 267 -14.18 5.99 -27.73
C SER A 267 -15.27 5.95 -28.80
N GLY A 268 -15.21 4.99 -29.69
CA GLY A 268 -16.30 4.68 -30.63
C GLY A 268 -17.56 4.21 -29.92
N ILE A 269 -17.39 3.44 -28.82
CA ILE A 269 -18.52 2.96 -28.00
C ILE A 269 -19.24 4.15 -27.35
N THR A 270 -18.55 5.08 -26.70
CA THR A 270 -19.16 6.25 -26.09
C THR A 270 -19.79 7.16 -27.16
N ALA A 271 -19.12 7.35 -28.30
CA ALA A 271 -19.65 8.14 -29.41
C ALA A 271 -20.94 7.55 -30.00
N SER A 272 -21.08 6.21 -30.01
CA SER A 272 -22.23 5.52 -30.64
C SER A 272 -23.59 5.84 -30.01
N HIS A 273 -23.61 6.34 -28.78
CA HIS A 273 -24.85 6.62 -28.03
C HIS A 273 -24.92 8.04 -27.45
N ARG A 274 -24.04 8.94 -27.88
CA ARG A 274 -23.93 10.34 -27.37
C ARG A 274 -25.25 11.09 -27.43
N ASP A 275 -26.02 10.91 -28.51
CA ASP A 275 -27.33 11.55 -28.71
C ASP A 275 -28.52 10.69 -28.22
N SER A 276 -28.25 9.61 -27.52
CA SER A 276 -29.28 8.68 -27.05
C SER A 276 -29.93 9.18 -25.77
N THR A 277 -31.23 8.92 -25.63
CA THR A 277 -32.01 9.21 -24.43
C THR A 277 -32.24 7.96 -23.56
N HIS A 278 -31.41 6.94 -23.73
CA HIS A 278 -31.59 5.64 -23.04
C HIS A 278 -31.43 5.71 -21.53
N LEU A 279 -30.63 6.65 -21.02
CA LEU A 279 -30.47 6.96 -19.61
C LEU A 279 -30.43 8.48 -19.40
N VAL A 280 -31.06 8.96 -18.32
CA VAL A 280 -30.94 10.37 -17.90
C VAL A 280 -29.62 10.60 -17.16
N GLN A 281 -29.19 9.65 -16.34
CA GLN A 281 -27.95 9.72 -15.59
C GLN A 281 -27.40 8.30 -15.36
N ASP A 282 -26.07 8.16 -15.36
CA ASP A 282 -25.39 6.94 -14.98
C ASP A 282 -25.54 6.64 -13.48
N ALA A 283 -25.37 5.38 -13.13
CA ALA A 283 -25.31 4.96 -11.74
C ALA A 283 -24.12 5.58 -10.99
N TYR A 284 -24.23 5.69 -9.66
CA TYR A 284 -23.17 6.30 -8.83
C TYR A 284 -21.84 5.55 -8.93
N SER A 285 -21.85 4.22 -9.06
CA SER A 285 -20.63 3.45 -9.24
C SER A 285 -19.85 3.80 -10.52
N MET A 286 -20.48 4.46 -11.47
CA MET A 286 -19.87 4.98 -12.70
C MET A 286 -19.56 6.48 -12.55
N ARG A 287 -20.57 7.33 -12.45
CA ARG A 287 -20.41 8.80 -12.46
C ARG A 287 -19.77 9.39 -11.21
N CYS A 288 -19.84 8.71 -10.06
CA CYS A 288 -19.20 9.14 -8.82
C CYS A 288 -17.86 8.40 -8.56
N ALA A 289 -17.33 7.68 -9.55
CA ALA A 289 -16.03 7.01 -9.40
C ALA A 289 -14.89 8.00 -9.07
N PRO A 290 -14.78 9.19 -9.70
CA PRO A 290 -13.73 10.14 -9.35
C PRO A 290 -13.79 10.63 -7.90
N GLN A 291 -14.98 10.76 -7.32
CA GLN A 291 -15.16 11.20 -5.94
C GLN A 291 -14.66 10.17 -4.94
N VAL A 292 -14.88 8.88 -5.21
CA VAL A 292 -14.47 7.79 -4.32
C VAL A 292 -13.00 7.43 -4.53
N ASN A 293 -12.60 7.20 -5.78
CA ASN A 293 -11.20 6.90 -6.11
C ASN A 293 -10.27 8.06 -5.70
N GLY A 294 -10.73 9.29 -5.91
CA GLY A 294 -10.02 10.51 -5.53
C GLY A 294 -9.85 10.65 -4.02
N ALA A 295 -10.88 10.34 -3.23
CA ALA A 295 -10.76 10.33 -1.77
C ALA A 295 -9.72 9.31 -1.29
N ALA A 296 -9.60 8.16 -1.98
CA ALA A 296 -8.55 7.20 -1.70
C ALA A 296 -7.15 7.75 -2.06
N ARG A 297 -7.01 8.48 -3.18
CA ARG A 297 -5.75 9.16 -3.55
C ARG A 297 -5.34 10.23 -2.53
N ASP A 298 -6.29 11.03 -2.04
CA ASP A 298 -6.04 12.02 -0.99
C ASP A 298 -5.60 11.35 0.34
N ALA A 299 -6.19 10.19 0.67
CA ALA A 299 -5.75 9.39 1.83
C ALA A 299 -4.34 8.81 1.64
N VAL A 300 -3.99 8.36 0.43
CA VAL A 300 -2.61 7.93 0.09
C VAL A 300 -1.64 9.09 0.27
N ALA A 301 -1.95 10.29 -0.21
CA ALA A 301 -1.11 11.47 -0.04
C ALA A 301 -0.89 11.82 1.45
N PHE A 302 -1.94 11.74 2.27
CA PHE A 302 -1.82 11.91 3.73
C PHE A 302 -0.88 10.87 4.36
N ALA A 303 -1.08 9.59 4.03
CA ALA A 303 -0.29 8.49 4.58
C ALA A 303 1.18 8.54 4.10
N THR A 304 1.42 8.97 2.87
CA THR A 304 2.77 9.23 2.32
C THR A 304 3.50 10.25 3.18
N GLY A 305 2.87 11.37 3.53
CA GLY A 305 3.47 12.37 4.41
C GLY A 305 3.76 11.86 5.83
N VAL A 306 2.99 10.87 6.34
CA VAL A 306 3.32 10.17 7.61
C VAL A 306 4.56 9.30 7.42
N ALA A 307 4.58 8.48 6.37
CA ALA A 307 5.69 7.55 6.09
C ALA A 307 7.01 8.29 5.82
N GLU A 308 6.99 9.42 5.11
CA GLU A 308 8.18 10.25 4.85
C GLU A 308 8.81 10.77 6.14
N ARG A 309 8.00 11.24 7.08
CA ARG A 309 8.49 11.69 8.40
C ARG A 309 9.05 10.53 9.22
N GLU A 310 8.37 9.38 9.22
CA GLU A 310 8.84 8.18 9.92
C GLU A 310 10.13 7.64 9.31
N LEU A 311 10.25 7.66 7.97
CA LEU A 311 11.49 7.27 7.27
C LEU A 311 12.70 8.13 7.68
N ARG A 312 12.50 9.37 8.13
CA ARG A 312 13.57 10.25 8.65
C ARG A 312 13.80 10.11 10.15
N ALA A 313 12.93 9.41 10.88
CA ALA A 313 13.03 9.27 12.33
C ALA A 313 14.21 8.38 12.77
N ALA A 314 14.78 8.65 13.93
CA ALA A 314 15.78 7.82 14.58
C ALA A 314 15.14 7.19 15.83
N ILE A 315 14.43 6.08 15.62
CA ILE A 315 13.59 5.45 16.65
C ILE A 315 14.39 4.41 17.42
N ASP A 316 14.54 4.67 18.72
CA ASP A 316 15.10 3.77 19.71
C ASP A 316 14.80 4.30 21.12
N ASN A 317 14.94 3.47 22.14
CA ASN A 317 14.83 3.87 23.55
C ASN A 317 15.76 3.01 24.42
N PRO A 318 16.76 3.63 25.09
CA PRO A 318 17.11 5.05 25.04
C PRO A 318 17.90 5.42 23.78
N VAL A 319 17.92 6.70 23.42
CA VAL A 319 18.70 7.25 22.31
C VAL A 319 19.90 8.04 22.80
N VAL A 320 20.94 8.12 21.97
CA VAL A 320 22.09 9.01 22.16
C VAL A 320 21.80 10.35 21.52
N LEU A 321 21.78 11.42 22.31
CA LEU A 321 21.57 12.79 21.86
C LEU A 321 22.84 13.38 21.22
N THR A 322 22.71 14.52 20.53
CA THR A 322 23.83 15.20 19.86
C THR A 322 24.94 15.63 20.82
N ASN A 323 24.60 15.89 22.07
CA ASN A 323 25.55 16.26 23.13
C ASN A 323 26.16 15.05 23.86
N GLY A 324 25.92 13.81 23.38
CA GLY A 324 26.42 12.57 23.96
C GLY A 324 25.62 12.05 25.17
N MET A 325 24.57 12.77 25.62
CA MET A 325 23.69 12.26 26.68
C MET A 325 22.81 11.13 26.15
N VAL A 326 22.48 10.16 27.01
CA VAL A 326 21.52 9.09 26.72
C VAL A 326 20.21 9.40 27.42
N SER A 327 19.11 9.36 26.66
CA SER A 327 17.79 9.75 27.15
C SER A 327 16.73 8.73 26.79
N SER A 328 15.90 8.35 27.77
CA SER A 328 14.64 7.62 27.52
C SER A 328 13.61 8.52 26.85
N ASN A 329 12.76 7.92 26.04
CA ASN A 329 11.71 8.61 25.28
C ASN A 329 10.56 7.65 24.92
N GLY A 330 9.53 8.16 24.24
CA GLY A 330 8.36 7.40 23.77
C GLY A 330 8.24 7.32 22.24
N ASN A 331 9.29 7.67 21.48
CA ASN A 331 9.22 7.76 20.01
C ASN A 331 9.03 6.41 19.32
N PHE A 332 9.16 5.30 20.02
CA PHE A 332 8.91 3.96 19.55
C PHE A 332 7.41 3.63 19.39
N HIS A 333 6.51 4.49 19.85
CA HIS A 333 5.07 4.21 19.80
C HIS A 333 4.50 4.37 18.39
N GLY A 334 3.98 3.27 17.82
CA GLY A 334 3.57 3.19 16.43
C GLY A 334 2.23 3.83 16.06
N ALA A 335 1.60 4.62 16.94
CA ALA A 335 0.27 5.21 16.69
C ALA A 335 0.17 6.03 15.39
N PRO A 336 1.16 6.87 15.00
CA PRO A 336 1.07 7.60 13.74
C PRO A 336 0.92 6.68 12.52
N LEU A 337 1.67 5.58 12.51
CA LEU A 337 1.59 4.57 11.43
C LEU A 337 0.28 3.79 11.50
N ALA A 338 -0.15 3.38 12.71
CA ALA A 338 -1.36 2.59 12.92
C ALA A 338 -2.61 3.29 12.35
N HIS A 339 -2.76 4.60 12.63
CA HIS A 339 -3.88 5.38 12.11
C HIS A 339 -3.83 5.53 10.59
N ALA A 340 -2.67 5.76 9.99
CA ALA A 340 -2.50 5.85 8.54
C ALA A 340 -2.83 4.51 7.85
N LEU A 341 -2.36 3.40 8.40
CA LEU A 341 -2.59 2.04 7.89
C LEU A 341 -4.08 1.66 7.91
N ASP A 342 -4.78 1.93 9.01
CA ASP A 342 -6.22 1.66 9.11
C ASP A 342 -7.03 2.59 8.19
N PHE A 343 -6.65 3.85 8.04
CA PHE A 343 -7.32 4.77 7.12
C PHE A 343 -7.20 4.30 5.66
N LEU A 344 -6.03 3.83 5.25
CA LEU A 344 -5.83 3.24 3.93
C LEU A 344 -6.67 1.96 3.72
N ALA A 345 -6.84 1.12 4.75
CA ALA A 345 -7.69 -0.06 4.66
C ALA A 345 -9.17 0.30 4.45
N ILE A 346 -9.65 1.38 5.09
CA ILE A 346 -11.03 1.88 4.92
C ILE A 346 -11.27 2.32 3.47
N VAL A 347 -10.40 3.18 2.94
CA VAL A 347 -10.60 3.72 1.58
C VAL A 347 -10.41 2.65 0.51
N ALA A 348 -9.49 1.71 0.68
CA ALA A 348 -9.29 0.59 -0.24
C ALA A 348 -10.52 -0.35 -0.29
N ALA A 349 -11.17 -0.60 0.85
CA ALA A 349 -12.40 -1.39 0.89
C ALA A 349 -13.59 -0.69 0.23
N ASP A 350 -13.67 0.65 0.31
CA ASP A 350 -14.71 1.43 -0.37
C ASP A 350 -14.51 1.41 -1.89
N VAL A 351 -13.30 1.61 -2.36
CA VAL A 351 -12.94 1.48 -3.80
C VAL A 351 -13.27 0.07 -4.32
N ALA A 352 -12.95 -0.97 -3.55
CA ALA A 352 -13.33 -2.35 -3.90
C ALA A 352 -14.86 -2.52 -4.04
N SER A 353 -15.64 -1.90 -3.15
CA SER A 353 -17.10 -1.91 -3.25
C SER A 353 -17.60 -1.23 -4.53
N MET A 354 -17.01 -0.12 -4.93
CA MET A 354 -17.36 0.57 -6.18
C MET A 354 -17.07 -0.27 -7.42
N SER A 355 -15.92 -0.92 -7.46
CA SER A 355 -15.51 -1.81 -8.54
C SER A 355 -16.50 -2.98 -8.69
N GLU A 356 -16.83 -3.63 -7.59
CA GLU A 356 -17.78 -4.75 -7.59
C GLU A 356 -19.19 -4.32 -8.05
N ARG A 357 -19.67 -3.14 -7.66
CA ARG A 357 -20.96 -2.62 -8.13
C ARG A 357 -21.03 -2.40 -9.64
N ARG A 358 -19.91 -2.06 -10.29
CA ARG A 358 -19.85 -1.96 -11.76
C ARG A 358 -19.93 -3.35 -12.40
N THR A 359 -19.24 -4.34 -11.84
CA THR A 359 -19.34 -5.72 -12.30
C THR A 359 -20.76 -6.27 -12.13
N ASP A 360 -21.38 -6.11 -10.96
CA ASP A 360 -22.78 -6.50 -10.71
C ASP A 360 -23.73 -5.92 -11.76
N ARG A 361 -23.51 -4.64 -12.11
CA ARG A 361 -24.33 -3.98 -13.13
C ARG A 361 -24.19 -4.62 -14.52
N MET A 362 -23.01 -5.07 -14.90
CA MET A 362 -22.79 -5.80 -16.16
C MET A 362 -23.48 -7.16 -16.19
N MET A 363 -23.66 -7.80 -15.03
CA MET A 363 -24.31 -9.10 -14.93
C MET A 363 -25.84 -9.04 -15.07
N ASP A 364 -26.46 -7.89 -14.77
CA ASP A 364 -27.92 -7.74 -14.68
C ASP A 364 -28.53 -7.18 -15.97
N VAL A 365 -29.30 -8.00 -16.67
CA VAL A 365 -30.01 -7.64 -17.92
C VAL A 365 -30.91 -6.41 -17.83
N ALA A 366 -31.41 -6.08 -16.63
CA ALA A 366 -32.24 -4.89 -16.44
C ALA A 366 -31.39 -3.59 -16.46
N ARG A 367 -30.06 -3.70 -16.34
CA ARG A 367 -29.15 -2.56 -16.15
C ARG A 367 -27.94 -2.56 -17.08
N ASN A 368 -27.67 -3.64 -17.81
CA ASN A 368 -26.42 -3.82 -18.58
C ASN A 368 -26.51 -3.33 -20.05
N GLN A 369 -27.57 -2.61 -20.39
CA GLN A 369 -27.73 -2.02 -21.73
C GLN A 369 -27.69 -3.06 -22.86
N ASN A 370 -28.54 -4.06 -22.77
CA ASN A 370 -28.72 -5.12 -23.77
C ASN A 370 -27.51 -6.07 -23.96
N LEU A 371 -26.58 -6.14 -23.01
CA LEU A 371 -25.65 -7.26 -22.97
C LEU A 371 -26.38 -8.54 -22.58
N THR A 372 -25.80 -9.70 -22.91
CA THR A 372 -26.38 -10.98 -22.50
C THR A 372 -26.33 -11.16 -20.97
N PRO A 373 -27.24 -11.92 -20.37
CA PRO A 373 -27.21 -12.23 -18.93
C PRO A 373 -25.83 -12.77 -18.54
N PHE A 374 -25.25 -12.21 -17.47
CA PHE A 374 -23.93 -12.59 -16.95
C PHE A 374 -22.80 -12.55 -17.98
N LEU A 375 -22.97 -11.82 -19.08
CA LEU A 375 -22.06 -11.78 -20.23
C LEU A 375 -21.81 -13.19 -20.83
N ALA A 376 -22.79 -14.09 -20.74
CA ALA A 376 -22.72 -15.43 -21.31
C ALA A 376 -22.80 -15.38 -22.84
N ASP A 377 -22.17 -16.34 -23.52
CA ASP A 377 -22.23 -16.46 -24.99
C ASP A 377 -23.63 -16.94 -25.42
N ASP A 378 -24.04 -18.11 -24.94
CA ASP A 378 -25.40 -18.66 -25.11
C ASP A 378 -26.07 -18.80 -23.74
N ALA A 379 -26.73 -17.71 -23.31
CA ALA A 379 -27.31 -17.62 -21.97
C ALA A 379 -28.36 -18.71 -21.72
N GLY A 380 -28.12 -19.54 -20.73
CA GLY A 380 -28.94 -20.71 -20.38
C GLY A 380 -28.28 -22.04 -20.69
N VAL A 381 -27.45 -22.12 -21.74
CA VAL A 381 -26.46 -23.17 -21.93
C VAL A 381 -25.20 -22.80 -21.15
N ASP A 382 -24.74 -21.56 -21.32
CA ASP A 382 -23.62 -20.96 -20.60
C ASP A 382 -24.14 -20.16 -19.39
N SER A 383 -23.38 -20.16 -18.29
CA SER A 383 -23.60 -19.37 -17.08
C SER A 383 -22.80 -18.07 -17.07
N GLY A 384 -21.83 -17.93 -17.97
CA GLY A 384 -20.97 -16.76 -18.10
C GLY A 384 -20.18 -16.43 -16.84
N LEU A 385 -20.18 -15.17 -16.44
CA LEU A 385 -19.37 -14.67 -15.31
C LEU A 385 -20.10 -14.66 -13.96
N MET A 386 -21.24 -15.34 -13.83
CA MET A 386 -22.05 -15.37 -12.60
C MET A 386 -21.18 -15.67 -11.36
N ILE A 387 -20.34 -16.71 -11.41
CA ILE A 387 -19.53 -17.14 -10.26
C ILE A 387 -18.25 -16.32 -10.11
N ALA A 388 -17.71 -15.73 -11.18
CA ALA A 388 -16.65 -14.74 -11.08
C ALA A 388 -17.08 -13.52 -10.24
N HIS A 389 -18.31 -13.05 -10.42
CA HIS A 389 -18.92 -12.00 -9.58
C HIS A 389 -19.09 -12.45 -8.11
N TYR A 390 -19.49 -13.71 -7.85
CA TYR A 390 -19.55 -14.24 -6.48
C TYR A 390 -18.17 -14.20 -5.80
N THR A 391 -17.13 -14.57 -6.52
CA THR A 391 -15.74 -14.49 -6.02
C THR A 391 -15.37 -13.06 -5.67
N GLN A 392 -15.70 -12.11 -6.55
CA GLN A 392 -15.46 -10.69 -6.33
C GLN A 392 -16.21 -10.16 -5.09
N ALA A 393 -17.50 -10.49 -4.95
CA ALA A 393 -18.33 -10.11 -3.82
C ALA A 393 -17.82 -10.69 -2.49
N ALA A 394 -17.29 -11.92 -2.49
CA ALA A 394 -16.68 -12.53 -1.31
C ALA A 394 -15.42 -11.76 -0.88
N MET A 395 -14.57 -11.33 -1.83
CA MET A 395 -13.37 -10.52 -1.55
C MET A 395 -13.72 -9.14 -1.02
N VAL A 396 -14.77 -8.49 -1.54
CA VAL A 396 -15.28 -7.21 -1.02
C VAL A 396 -15.79 -7.36 0.41
N SER A 397 -16.51 -8.45 0.72
CA SER A 397 -16.95 -8.75 2.09
C SER A 397 -15.76 -8.93 3.04
N GLU A 398 -14.70 -9.61 2.60
CA GLU A 398 -13.46 -9.77 3.37
C GLU A 398 -12.73 -8.43 3.56
N ALA A 399 -12.63 -7.62 2.52
CA ALA A 399 -12.04 -6.28 2.59
C ALA A 399 -12.76 -5.39 3.61
N LYS A 400 -14.11 -5.44 3.67
CA LYS A 400 -14.91 -4.70 4.68
C LYS A 400 -14.59 -5.14 6.10
N ARG A 401 -14.37 -6.44 6.35
CA ARG A 401 -13.91 -6.92 7.66
C ARG A 401 -12.50 -6.41 7.99
N GLY A 402 -11.59 -6.44 7.00
CA GLY A 402 -10.25 -5.90 7.12
C GLY A 402 -10.21 -4.38 7.35
N ALA A 403 -11.23 -3.65 6.93
CA ALA A 403 -11.37 -2.21 7.15
C ALA A 403 -11.79 -1.82 8.57
N THR A 404 -12.21 -2.77 9.42
CA THR A 404 -12.45 -2.48 10.83
C THR A 404 -11.13 -2.05 11.49
N PRO A 405 -11.02 -0.83 12.06
CA PRO A 405 -9.73 -0.35 12.57
C PRO A 405 -9.18 -1.21 13.71
N ALA A 406 -7.89 -1.57 13.64
CA ALA A 406 -7.18 -2.20 14.74
C ALA A 406 -6.68 -1.15 15.74
N SER A 407 -6.35 0.05 15.25
CA SER A 407 -5.78 1.14 16.05
C SER A 407 -6.72 1.77 17.07
N VAL A 408 -8.00 1.40 17.07
CA VAL A 408 -8.97 1.78 18.12
C VAL A 408 -8.89 0.88 19.35
N ASP A 409 -8.19 -0.27 19.25
CA ASP A 409 -8.01 -1.22 20.34
C ASP A 409 -6.70 -0.95 21.09
N SER A 410 -6.68 -1.30 22.37
CA SER A 410 -5.49 -1.21 23.22
C SER A 410 -5.59 -2.21 24.35
N ILE A 411 -4.57 -3.06 24.49
CA ILE A 411 -4.50 -4.12 25.51
C ILE A 411 -3.26 -3.87 26.37
N PRO A 412 -3.40 -3.56 27.67
CA PRO A 412 -2.26 -3.37 28.57
C PRO A 412 -1.37 -4.60 28.61
N SER A 413 -0.05 -4.39 28.55
CA SER A 413 0.97 -5.43 28.58
C SER A 413 2.16 -5.08 29.48
N SER A 414 3.16 -5.96 29.57
CA SER A 414 4.40 -5.74 30.32
C SER A 414 4.14 -5.31 31.79
N ALA A 415 3.24 -6.04 32.49
CA ALA A 415 2.82 -5.74 33.85
C ALA A 415 2.33 -4.29 34.04
N MET A 416 1.52 -3.78 33.10
CA MET A 416 0.97 -2.41 33.04
C MET A 416 1.99 -1.31 32.77
N GLN A 417 3.26 -1.63 32.46
CA GLN A 417 4.23 -0.64 32.02
C GLN A 417 3.89 -0.09 30.62
N GLU A 418 3.34 -0.96 29.78
CA GLU A 418 2.82 -0.64 28.44
C GLU A 418 1.29 -0.66 28.52
N ASP A 419 0.71 0.36 29.17
CA ASP A 419 -0.72 0.46 29.48
C ASP A 419 -1.55 0.99 28.29
N HIS A 420 -0.89 1.45 27.23
CA HIS A 420 -1.50 1.85 25.96
C HIS A 420 -0.64 1.39 24.78
N VAL A 421 -1.25 0.70 23.81
CA VAL A 421 -0.58 0.15 22.62
C VAL A 421 -1.26 0.65 21.34
N SER A 422 -0.55 0.62 20.19
CA SER A 422 -1.05 1.18 18.94
C SER A 422 -1.78 0.18 18.04
N MET A 423 -1.53 -1.13 18.21
CA MET A 423 -1.96 -2.21 17.32
C MET A 423 -1.53 -2.01 15.84
N GLY A 424 -0.47 -1.23 15.62
CA GLY A 424 -0.05 -0.81 14.27
C GLY A 424 0.41 -1.97 13.39
N TRP A 425 1.05 -3.00 13.95
CA TRP A 425 1.40 -4.21 13.21
C TRP A 425 0.15 -4.92 12.67
N SER A 426 -0.88 -5.07 13.51
CA SER A 426 -2.17 -5.65 13.08
C SER A 426 -2.84 -4.81 12.01
N ALA A 427 -2.84 -3.47 12.14
CA ALA A 427 -3.34 -2.56 11.13
C ALA A 427 -2.62 -2.76 9.79
N ALA A 428 -1.29 -2.90 9.81
CA ALA A 428 -0.48 -3.12 8.62
C ALA A 428 -0.77 -4.47 7.94
N ARG A 429 -0.84 -5.56 8.71
CA ARG A 429 -1.17 -6.90 8.20
C ARG A 429 -2.55 -6.93 7.54
N LYS A 430 -3.55 -6.30 8.16
CA LYS A 430 -4.90 -6.17 7.58
C LYS A 430 -4.90 -5.38 6.28
N LEU A 431 -4.21 -4.24 6.23
CA LEU A 431 -4.14 -3.41 5.04
C LEU A 431 -3.56 -4.20 3.85
N ARG A 432 -2.47 -4.93 4.04
CA ARG A 432 -1.89 -5.76 2.98
C ARG A 432 -2.92 -6.74 2.40
N LYS A 433 -3.69 -7.40 3.27
CA LYS A 433 -4.76 -8.31 2.83
C LYS A 433 -5.88 -7.59 2.07
N VAL A 434 -6.25 -6.39 2.50
CA VAL A 434 -7.26 -5.57 1.82
C VAL A 434 -6.78 -5.13 0.44
N ILE A 435 -5.49 -4.77 0.29
CA ILE A 435 -4.88 -4.40 -1.00
C ILE A 435 -4.86 -5.61 -1.95
N ASP A 436 -4.50 -6.79 -1.48
CA ASP A 436 -4.55 -8.02 -2.27
C ASP A 436 -5.96 -8.33 -2.78
N ASN A 437 -6.96 -8.14 -1.91
CA ASN A 437 -8.37 -8.30 -2.28
C ASN A 437 -8.79 -7.23 -3.29
N LEU A 438 -8.39 -5.97 -3.13
CA LEU A 438 -8.68 -4.89 -4.07
C LEU A 438 -8.07 -5.18 -5.45
N ALA A 439 -6.81 -5.62 -5.53
CA ALA A 439 -6.18 -6.02 -6.78
C ALA A 439 -6.96 -7.13 -7.50
N SER A 440 -7.44 -8.10 -6.73
CA SER A 440 -8.23 -9.21 -7.26
C SER A 440 -9.62 -8.74 -7.73
N VAL A 441 -10.27 -7.86 -6.97
CA VAL A 441 -11.57 -7.26 -7.32
C VAL A 441 -11.46 -6.46 -8.62
N VAL A 442 -10.41 -5.65 -8.76
CA VAL A 442 -10.13 -4.87 -9.99
C VAL A 442 -9.81 -5.76 -11.17
N GLY A 443 -9.03 -6.83 -10.97
CA GLY A 443 -8.73 -7.81 -12.01
C GLY A 443 -9.99 -8.50 -12.56
N ILE A 444 -10.94 -8.86 -11.67
CA ILE A 444 -12.23 -9.44 -12.07
C ILE A 444 -13.08 -8.41 -12.82
N GLU A 445 -13.10 -7.14 -12.38
CA GLU A 445 -13.80 -6.07 -13.11
C GLU A 445 -13.20 -5.86 -14.51
N LEU A 446 -11.87 -5.77 -14.63
CA LEU A 446 -11.18 -5.63 -15.93
C LEU A 446 -11.49 -6.80 -16.87
N TYR A 447 -11.50 -8.02 -16.32
CA TYR A 447 -11.90 -9.21 -17.08
C TYR A 447 -13.35 -9.07 -17.59
N ALA A 448 -14.30 -8.71 -16.72
CA ALA A 448 -15.70 -8.55 -17.09
C ALA A 448 -15.92 -7.38 -18.07
N ALA A 449 -15.30 -6.22 -17.81
CA ALA A 449 -15.40 -5.04 -18.65
C ALA A 449 -14.80 -5.27 -20.05
N SER A 450 -13.65 -5.98 -20.14
CA SER A 450 -13.08 -6.35 -21.44
C SER A 450 -14.03 -7.22 -22.26
N ARG A 451 -14.70 -8.19 -21.61
CA ARG A 451 -15.70 -9.04 -22.27
C ARG A 451 -16.94 -8.21 -22.69
N ALA A 452 -17.39 -7.28 -21.84
CA ALA A 452 -18.50 -6.39 -22.17
C ALA A 452 -18.17 -5.47 -23.37
N CYS A 453 -16.97 -4.93 -23.44
CA CYS A 453 -16.53 -4.12 -24.57
C CYS A 453 -16.43 -4.94 -25.86
N ASP A 454 -15.90 -6.17 -25.81
CA ASP A 454 -15.85 -7.08 -26.97
C ASP A 454 -17.25 -7.45 -27.51
N MET A 455 -18.28 -7.34 -26.70
CA MET A 455 -19.69 -7.60 -27.09
C MET A 455 -20.38 -6.34 -27.68
N ARG A 456 -19.67 -5.20 -27.80
CA ARG A 456 -20.18 -3.98 -28.43
C ARG A 456 -19.77 -3.91 -29.88
N ASP A 457 -20.63 -3.33 -30.74
CA ASP A 457 -20.39 -3.20 -32.19
C ASP A 457 -19.32 -2.15 -32.51
N ALA A 458 -19.16 -1.14 -31.66
CA ALA A 458 -18.21 -0.05 -31.84
C ALA A 458 -16.87 -0.33 -31.15
N ALA A 459 -15.78 0.26 -31.66
CA ALA A 459 -14.45 0.11 -31.08
C ALA A 459 -14.33 0.83 -29.72
N PRO A 460 -13.62 0.25 -28.73
CA PRO A 460 -13.29 0.94 -27.49
C PRO A 460 -12.34 2.13 -27.77
N ALA A 461 -12.13 2.97 -26.75
CA ALA A 461 -11.12 4.03 -26.80
C ALA A 461 -9.72 3.46 -27.02
N PRO A 462 -8.76 4.22 -27.55
CA PRO A 462 -7.40 3.73 -27.76
C PRO A 462 -6.73 3.21 -26.48
N VAL A 463 -6.94 3.89 -25.34
CA VAL A 463 -6.36 3.47 -24.03
C VAL A 463 -7.00 2.18 -23.54
N THR A 464 -8.32 2.11 -23.46
CA THR A 464 -9.04 0.91 -23.00
C THR A 464 -8.84 -0.25 -23.97
N GLY A 465 -8.76 0.03 -25.28
CA GLY A 465 -8.43 -0.96 -26.31
C GLY A 465 -7.04 -1.57 -26.14
N ALA A 466 -6.05 -0.77 -25.75
CA ALA A 466 -4.70 -1.28 -25.44
C ALA A 466 -4.70 -2.20 -24.21
N VAL A 467 -5.47 -1.87 -23.17
CA VAL A 467 -5.63 -2.73 -21.99
C VAL A 467 -6.35 -4.04 -22.35
N ILE A 468 -7.42 -3.97 -23.15
CA ILE A 468 -8.11 -5.17 -23.66
C ILE A 468 -7.14 -6.03 -24.45
N ALA A 469 -6.34 -5.45 -25.36
CA ALA A 469 -5.34 -6.18 -26.13
C ALA A 469 -4.31 -6.88 -25.22
N ALA A 470 -3.81 -6.19 -24.19
CA ALA A 470 -2.88 -6.76 -23.23
C ALA A 470 -3.49 -7.93 -22.42
N ILE A 471 -4.78 -7.84 -22.06
CA ILE A 471 -5.51 -8.98 -21.46
C ILE A 471 -5.60 -10.13 -22.47
N ARG A 472 -5.93 -9.85 -23.72
CA ARG A 472 -6.14 -10.86 -24.79
C ARG A 472 -4.86 -11.57 -25.24
N GLU A 473 -3.68 -11.12 -24.86
CA GLU A 473 -2.42 -11.87 -25.07
C GLU A 473 -2.44 -13.26 -24.43
N THR A 474 -3.08 -13.40 -23.29
CA THR A 474 -3.09 -14.65 -22.50
C THR A 474 -4.50 -15.14 -22.17
N VAL A 475 -5.51 -14.27 -22.24
CA VAL A 475 -6.90 -14.56 -21.87
C VAL A 475 -7.79 -14.45 -23.11
N PRO A 476 -8.46 -15.54 -23.55
CA PRO A 476 -9.34 -15.51 -24.71
C PRO A 476 -10.51 -14.53 -24.56
N GLY A 477 -11.03 -14.01 -25.67
CA GLY A 477 -12.23 -13.20 -25.73
C GLY A 477 -13.53 -13.96 -25.37
N PRO A 478 -14.73 -13.38 -25.65
CA PRO A 478 -16.01 -14.02 -25.45
C PRO A 478 -16.09 -15.38 -26.14
N GLY A 479 -16.96 -16.27 -25.68
CA GLY A 479 -17.16 -17.62 -26.18
C GLY A 479 -17.80 -18.50 -25.10
N PRO A 480 -18.02 -19.80 -25.38
CA PRO A 480 -18.62 -20.74 -24.45
C PRO A 480 -17.94 -20.78 -23.07
N ASP A 481 -18.65 -21.24 -22.07
CA ASP A 481 -18.12 -21.38 -20.71
C ASP A 481 -16.83 -22.22 -20.68
N ARG A 482 -15.83 -21.71 -19.92
CA ARG A 482 -14.51 -22.31 -19.74
C ARG A 482 -14.15 -22.35 -18.26
N PHE A 483 -13.04 -22.99 -17.94
CA PHE A 483 -12.48 -22.94 -16.59
C PHE A 483 -11.90 -21.53 -16.33
N LEU A 484 -12.65 -20.71 -15.57
CA LEU A 484 -12.36 -19.26 -15.39
C LEU A 484 -11.19 -18.97 -14.45
N SER A 485 -10.94 -19.81 -13.41
CA SER A 485 -9.95 -19.48 -12.39
C SER A 485 -8.56 -19.14 -12.92
N PRO A 486 -7.99 -19.86 -13.92
CA PRO A 486 -6.69 -19.49 -14.49
C PRO A 486 -6.74 -18.13 -15.22
N GLU A 487 -7.82 -17.83 -15.94
CA GLU A 487 -7.97 -16.58 -16.69
C GLU A 487 -8.11 -15.37 -15.74
N LEU A 488 -8.84 -15.54 -14.64
CA LEU A 488 -8.95 -14.52 -13.57
C LEU A 488 -7.60 -14.33 -12.88
N ALA A 489 -6.89 -15.42 -12.54
CA ALA A 489 -5.58 -15.34 -11.91
C ALA A 489 -4.56 -14.59 -12.79
N GLU A 490 -4.57 -14.87 -14.09
CA GLU A 490 -3.71 -14.18 -15.07
C GLU A 490 -4.02 -12.68 -15.15
N THR A 491 -5.30 -12.30 -15.23
CA THR A 491 -5.69 -10.88 -15.25
C THR A 491 -5.31 -10.18 -13.93
N ILE A 492 -5.50 -10.83 -12.79
CA ILE A 492 -5.11 -10.31 -11.48
C ILE A 492 -3.59 -10.15 -11.39
N ALA A 493 -2.81 -11.09 -11.91
CA ALA A 493 -1.35 -10.98 -11.96
C ALA A 493 -0.91 -9.75 -12.77
N LYS A 494 -1.52 -9.52 -13.93
CA LYS A 494 -1.25 -8.35 -14.78
C LYS A 494 -1.67 -7.01 -14.13
N VAL A 495 -2.64 -7.01 -13.22
CA VAL A 495 -2.94 -5.84 -12.38
C VAL A 495 -1.83 -5.61 -11.37
N LYS A 496 -1.38 -6.66 -10.69
CA LYS A 496 -0.37 -6.57 -9.62
C LYS A 496 1.02 -6.20 -10.14
N ASP A 497 1.39 -6.68 -11.32
CA ASP A 497 2.70 -6.37 -11.93
C ASP A 497 2.72 -5.03 -12.69
N GLY A 498 1.55 -4.36 -12.82
CA GLY A 498 1.42 -3.06 -13.49
C GLY A 498 1.41 -3.12 -15.03
N SER A 499 1.49 -4.30 -15.64
CA SER A 499 1.58 -4.45 -17.10
C SER A 499 0.36 -3.91 -17.85
N LEU A 500 -0.85 -3.98 -17.27
CA LEU A 500 -2.06 -3.39 -17.86
C LEU A 500 -2.01 -1.86 -17.85
N ILE A 501 -1.46 -1.25 -16.80
CA ILE A 501 -1.29 0.19 -16.75
C ILE A 501 -0.18 0.66 -17.68
N ALA A 502 0.92 -0.08 -17.78
CA ALA A 502 1.96 0.19 -18.78
C ALA A 502 1.41 0.16 -20.21
N ALA A 503 0.47 -0.76 -20.52
CA ALA A 503 -0.20 -0.80 -21.82
C ALA A 503 -1.08 0.45 -22.05
N ALA A 504 -1.80 0.90 -21.03
CA ALA A 504 -2.59 2.14 -21.11
C ALA A 504 -1.70 3.37 -21.31
N GLU A 505 -0.61 3.47 -20.58
CA GLU A 505 0.35 4.59 -20.62
C GLU A 505 1.18 4.65 -21.90
N ALA A 506 1.33 3.55 -22.59
CA ALA A 506 1.90 3.53 -23.94
C ALA A 506 1.05 4.32 -24.95
N VAL A 507 -0.23 4.57 -24.63
CA VAL A 507 -1.17 5.32 -25.48
C VAL A 507 -1.36 6.76 -24.98
N ALA A 508 -1.57 6.94 -23.66
CA ALA A 508 -1.76 8.25 -23.06
C ALA A 508 -1.21 8.27 -21.62
N PRO A 509 -0.58 9.38 -21.19
CA PRO A 509 -0.07 9.48 -19.81
C PRO A 509 -1.22 9.47 -18.81
N LEU A 510 -1.01 8.76 -17.67
CA LEU A 510 -1.94 8.69 -16.56
C LEU A 510 -1.28 9.25 -15.28
N THR A 511 -2.09 9.75 -14.36
CA THR A 511 -1.63 10.29 -13.08
C THR A 511 -1.69 9.20 -12.01
N HIS A 512 -0.55 8.86 -11.41
CA HIS A 512 -0.44 7.90 -10.32
C HIS A 512 -0.57 8.57 -8.95
N THR A 513 0.25 9.59 -8.72
CA THR A 513 0.33 10.30 -7.43
C THR A 513 -0.42 11.61 -7.47
N VAL A 514 -0.99 11.97 -6.33
CA VAL A 514 -1.47 13.32 -6.08
C VAL A 514 -0.33 14.09 -5.42
N THR A 515 0.24 15.05 -6.15
CA THR A 515 1.11 16.06 -5.56
C THR A 515 0.27 17.29 -5.28
N ALA A 516 0.43 17.91 -4.11
CA ALA A 516 -0.21 19.17 -3.73
C ALA A 516 0.09 20.35 -4.68
N ALA A 517 0.76 20.08 -5.78
CA ALA A 517 1.13 20.98 -6.86
C ALA A 517 0.65 20.51 -8.24
N ALA A 518 -0.22 19.53 -8.34
CA ALA A 518 -0.91 19.20 -9.59
C ALA A 518 -1.71 20.45 -9.97
N GLY A 519 -1.21 21.15 -10.97
CA GLY A 519 -1.40 22.55 -11.28
C GLY A 519 -2.83 23.03 -11.14
N THR A 520 -2.96 24.23 -10.65
CA THR A 520 -4.21 25.00 -10.74
C THR A 520 -4.68 24.95 -12.20
N TRP A 521 -5.75 24.18 -12.45
CA TRP A 521 -6.40 24.21 -13.76
C TRP A 521 -6.69 25.67 -14.11
N GLN A 522 -6.21 26.12 -15.25
CA GLN A 522 -6.52 27.42 -15.80
C GLN A 522 -7.56 27.22 -16.91
N PRO A 523 -8.57 28.10 -17.03
CA PRO A 523 -9.58 28.02 -18.10
C PRO A 523 -8.98 27.95 -19.51
N GLU A 524 -7.69 28.29 -19.64
CA GLU A 524 -6.95 28.39 -20.91
C GLU A 524 -6.34 27.04 -21.35
N ASP A 525 -6.38 26.00 -20.52
CA ASP A 525 -5.80 24.68 -20.80
C ASP A 525 -6.63 23.80 -21.77
N GLY A 526 -7.59 24.40 -22.49
CA GLY A 526 -8.23 23.83 -23.68
C GLY A 526 -9.24 22.72 -23.42
N GLY A 527 -9.84 22.67 -22.21
CA GLY A 527 -11.06 21.88 -22.00
C GLY A 527 -12.22 22.47 -22.82
N PRO A 528 -13.18 21.63 -23.30
CA PRO A 528 -14.33 22.15 -24.03
C PRO A 528 -15.05 23.19 -23.18
N ALA A 529 -15.31 24.35 -23.78
CA ALA A 529 -16.02 25.45 -23.11
C ALA A 529 -17.43 24.99 -22.71
N VAL A 530 -17.86 25.31 -21.50
CA VAL A 530 -19.19 24.97 -20.94
C VAL A 530 -20.36 25.47 -21.84
N ASN A 531 -20.08 26.39 -22.76
CA ASN A 531 -21.02 26.94 -23.75
C ASN A 531 -20.97 26.20 -25.10
N ASP A 532 -20.29 25.08 -25.23
CA ASP A 532 -20.39 24.26 -26.41
C ASP A 532 -21.78 23.59 -26.41
N PRO A 533 -22.62 23.82 -27.41
CA PRO A 533 -23.95 23.18 -27.48
C PRO A 533 -23.91 21.65 -27.42
N GLU A 534 -22.76 21.02 -27.69
CA GLU A 534 -22.56 19.57 -27.54
C GLU A 534 -22.46 19.11 -26.08
N PHE A 535 -22.23 20.03 -25.10
CA PHE A 535 -22.16 19.71 -23.68
C PHE A 535 -23.47 19.90 -22.90
N THR A 536 -24.55 20.36 -23.53
CA THR A 536 -25.82 20.63 -22.88
C THR A 536 -26.78 19.44 -22.80
N ALA A 537 -26.37 18.36 -22.12
CA ALA A 537 -27.36 17.42 -21.56
C ALA A 537 -28.19 18.06 -20.41
N LEU A 538 -27.73 19.14 -19.81
CA LEU A 538 -28.48 19.94 -18.82
C LEU A 538 -29.35 21.05 -19.43
N GLY A 539 -29.02 21.56 -20.61
CA GLY A 539 -29.81 22.58 -21.31
C GLY A 539 -31.19 22.11 -21.76
N ASN A 540 -31.37 20.78 -21.91
CA ASN A 540 -32.67 20.23 -22.31
C ASN A 540 -33.72 20.17 -21.18
N LEU A 541 -33.32 20.32 -19.91
CA LEU A 541 -34.28 20.35 -18.80
C LEU A 541 -34.98 21.70 -18.67
N GLU A 542 -34.30 22.83 -18.95
CA GLU A 542 -34.91 24.15 -18.98
C GLU A 542 -35.78 24.31 -20.24
N ALA A 543 -35.32 23.87 -21.40
CA ALA A 543 -36.11 23.89 -22.63
C ALA A 543 -37.35 22.97 -22.57
N ALA A 544 -37.29 21.85 -21.90
CA ALA A 544 -38.44 20.95 -21.68
C ALA A 544 -39.44 21.55 -20.68
N ALA A 545 -39.00 22.32 -19.70
CA ALA A 545 -39.85 23.01 -18.73
C ALA A 545 -40.59 24.22 -19.41
N GLU A 546 -39.92 24.95 -20.29
CA GLU A 546 -40.57 26.03 -21.08
C GLU A 546 -41.52 25.49 -22.14
N ALA A 547 -41.23 24.37 -22.77
CA ALA A 547 -42.11 23.75 -23.78
C ALA A 547 -43.35 23.08 -23.18
N SER A 548 -43.37 22.72 -21.90
CA SER A 548 -44.52 22.11 -21.23
C SER A 548 -45.57 23.10 -20.69
N GLY A 549 -45.33 24.40 -20.72
CA GLY A 549 -46.34 25.45 -20.47
C GLY A 549 -47.03 25.40 -19.10
N THR A 550 -46.42 24.80 -18.08
CA THR A 550 -46.98 24.79 -16.72
C THR A 550 -46.46 25.97 -15.91
N SER A 551 -47.17 27.10 -16.03
CA SER A 551 -47.09 28.20 -15.06
C SER A 551 -47.60 27.72 -13.71
N ALA A 552 -46.74 27.63 -12.74
CA ALA A 552 -47.14 27.46 -11.34
C ALA A 552 -47.73 28.76 -10.83
N ALA A 553 -49.06 28.84 -10.81
CA ALA A 553 -49.79 29.93 -10.14
C ALA A 553 -49.57 29.78 -8.62
N THR A 554 -48.91 30.77 -8.04
CA THR A 554 -48.90 31.05 -6.60
C THR A 554 -50.31 31.34 -6.12
N THR A 555 -50.87 30.50 -5.25
CA THR A 555 -51.96 30.90 -4.35
C THR A 555 -51.48 30.83 -2.92
N HIS A 556 -51.24 32.02 -2.36
CA HIS A 556 -51.38 32.25 -0.92
C HIS A 556 -52.87 32.22 -0.59
N GLN A 557 -53.28 31.46 0.45
CA GLN A 557 -54.30 31.90 1.41
C GLN A 557 -54.42 30.89 2.55
N ASP A 558 -54.30 31.45 3.77
CA ASP A 558 -54.73 31.11 5.13
C ASP A 558 -54.14 29.85 5.80
#